data_795ad3ddb7ffbc6371257d69d89891e5
#
_entry.id   795ad3ddb7ffbc6371257d69d89891e5
#
_cell.length_a   1.000
_cell.length_b   1.000
_cell.length_c   1.000
_cell.angle_alpha   90.00
_cell.angle_beta   90.00
_cell.angle_gamma   90.00
#
_symmetry.space_group_name_H-M   'P 1'
#
loop_
_entity.id
_entity.type
_entity.pdbx_description
1 polymer ?
#
loop_
_entity_poly.entity_id
_entity_poly.type
_entity_poly.pdbx_seq_one_letter_code
_entity_poly.pdbx_strand_id
1 'polypeptide(L)'
;MNQKIKHYYNLISGNFTVKKPWDIIIIFVLNVLIAIPIFIIVHQNLIQFNWYLHLDRVLIFIVLIIVIQLILQALRRIILIGVFIYLIALLFGTLFGKYNFQTVSEDYQTMMYAMAYNPYPQDIIVDKLLPFPNKSKIISAIDYENPKVRDFAIMAVNKYFKDEKRYHEYFTLIQCFAVFKEINNNWNYVSDPKGKEYIASASESVRYLSGDCDDHSILMAAAVKSIGGTPRLIHTNGHIYPEILIGKRADMETMNYLIKKVLFPKESNGKTIHYHIDERGNVWLNLDYTAKYPGGPFMKEEVLSALTLD
;
A
#
# COMPACT_ATOMS: atom_id res chain seq x y z
N MET A 1 -28.91 -21.81 -12.47
CA MET A 1 -28.16 -21.02 -13.46
C MET A 1 -29.12 -20.65 -14.59
N ASN A 2 -29.34 -19.35 -14.79
CA ASN A 2 -30.40 -18.80 -15.65
C ASN A 2 -30.21 -19.24 -17.11
N GLN A 3 -31.27 -19.73 -17.81
CA GLN A 3 -31.20 -20.22 -19.20
C GLN A 3 -30.59 -19.19 -20.18
N LYS A 4 -30.82 -17.89 -19.94
CA LYS A 4 -30.20 -16.82 -20.71
C LYS A 4 -28.67 -16.79 -20.57
N ILE A 5 -28.13 -17.00 -19.36
CA ILE A 5 -26.67 -17.04 -19.11
C ILE A 5 -26.06 -18.24 -19.84
N LYS A 6 -26.72 -19.39 -19.82
CA LYS A 6 -26.27 -20.61 -20.53
C LYS A 6 -26.30 -20.43 -22.06
N HIS A 7 -27.28 -19.69 -22.57
CA HIS A 7 -27.38 -19.38 -24.01
C HIS A 7 -26.25 -18.45 -24.46
N TYR A 8 -26.00 -17.34 -23.75
CA TYR A 8 -24.89 -16.43 -24.05
C TYR A 8 -23.51 -17.09 -23.86
N TYR A 9 -23.36 -17.94 -22.85
CA TYR A 9 -22.15 -18.74 -22.67
C TYR A 9 -21.88 -19.67 -23.87
N ASN A 10 -22.88 -20.37 -24.35
CA ASN A 10 -22.75 -21.26 -25.51
C ASN A 10 -22.49 -20.50 -26.82
N LEU A 11 -23.03 -19.29 -26.98
CA LEU A 11 -22.84 -18.45 -28.17
C LEU A 11 -21.39 -17.88 -28.24
N ILE A 12 -20.85 -17.45 -27.11
CA ILE A 12 -19.48 -16.90 -27.01
C ILE A 12 -18.44 -18.04 -27.01
N SER A 13 -18.70 -19.14 -26.32
CA SER A 13 -17.76 -20.23 -26.17
C SER A 13 -17.72 -21.19 -27.38
N GLY A 14 -18.76 -21.21 -28.19
CA GLY A 14 -18.86 -22.13 -29.36
C GLY A 14 -17.91 -21.79 -30.50
N ASN A 15 -17.57 -20.50 -30.67
CA ASN A 15 -16.78 -20.01 -31.81
C ASN A 15 -15.33 -19.65 -31.44
N PHE A 16 -14.95 -19.65 -30.15
CA PHE A 16 -13.60 -19.29 -29.75
C PHE A 16 -12.79 -20.53 -29.37
N THR A 17 -11.92 -20.97 -30.27
CA THR A 17 -10.98 -22.08 -30.02
C THR A 17 -9.57 -21.69 -30.43
N VAL A 18 -8.67 -21.69 -29.44
CA VAL A 18 -7.22 -21.53 -29.67
C VAL A 18 -6.69 -22.90 -30.11
N LYS A 19 -5.96 -22.94 -31.24
CA LYS A 19 -5.39 -24.20 -31.77
C LYS A 19 -4.26 -24.72 -30.90
N LYS A 20 -4.17 -26.04 -30.74
CA LYS A 20 -2.97 -26.68 -30.15
C LYS A 20 -1.75 -26.37 -31.04
N PRO A 21 -0.56 -26.09 -30.44
CA PRO A 21 -0.21 -26.20 -28.99
C PRO A 21 -0.40 -24.91 -28.18
N TRP A 22 -0.82 -23.79 -28.78
CA TRP A 22 -0.84 -22.47 -28.16
C TRP A 22 -1.70 -22.40 -26.90
N ASP A 23 -2.82 -23.08 -26.89
CA ASP A 23 -3.69 -23.15 -25.72
C ASP A 23 -3.02 -23.80 -24.50
N ILE A 24 -2.20 -24.84 -24.75
CA ILE A 24 -1.44 -25.53 -23.69
C ILE A 24 -0.36 -24.61 -23.16
N ILE A 25 0.35 -23.90 -24.06
CA ILE A 25 1.42 -22.97 -23.68
C ILE A 25 0.86 -21.82 -22.83
N ILE A 26 -0.23 -21.21 -23.24
CA ILE A 26 -0.87 -20.11 -22.51
C ILE A 26 -1.28 -20.56 -21.11
N ILE A 27 -1.95 -21.69 -20.98
CA ILE A 27 -2.38 -22.25 -19.69
C ILE A 27 -1.17 -22.59 -18.81
N PHE A 28 -0.10 -23.14 -19.37
CA PHE A 28 1.11 -23.47 -18.63
C PHE A 28 1.83 -22.20 -18.12
N VAL A 29 2.00 -21.18 -18.96
CA VAL A 29 2.59 -19.90 -18.55
C VAL A 29 1.76 -19.26 -17.45
N LEU A 30 0.45 -19.22 -17.59
CA LEU A 30 -0.44 -18.68 -16.56
C LEU A 30 -0.36 -19.47 -15.26
N ASN A 31 -0.26 -20.82 -15.34
CA ASN A 31 -0.06 -21.67 -14.18
C ASN A 31 1.20 -21.27 -13.40
N VAL A 32 2.33 -21.13 -14.09
CA VAL A 32 3.60 -20.75 -13.45
C VAL A 32 3.51 -19.37 -12.82
N LEU A 33 2.93 -18.38 -13.54
CA LEU A 33 2.76 -17.01 -13.04
C LEU A 33 1.88 -16.95 -11.76
N ILE A 34 0.90 -17.82 -11.62
CA ILE A 34 0.05 -17.91 -10.43
C ILE A 34 0.71 -18.74 -9.33
N ALA A 35 1.42 -19.82 -9.70
CA ALA A 35 2.02 -20.74 -8.73
C ALA A 35 3.13 -20.09 -7.91
N ILE A 36 3.94 -19.21 -8.50
CA ILE A 36 5.08 -18.59 -7.82
C ILE A 36 4.62 -17.74 -6.63
N PRO A 37 3.72 -16.74 -6.75
CA PRO A 37 3.29 -15.95 -5.60
C PRO A 37 2.57 -16.79 -4.53
N ILE A 38 1.75 -17.76 -4.92
CA ILE A 38 1.11 -18.68 -3.97
C ILE A 38 2.15 -19.51 -3.24
N PHE A 39 3.19 -19.99 -3.94
CA PHE A 39 4.27 -20.73 -3.32
C PHE A 39 5.04 -19.90 -2.30
N ILE A 40 5.32 -18.61 -2.56
CA ILE A 40 6.00 -17.73 -1.59
C ILE A 40 5.15 -17.61 -0.31
N ILE A 41 3.83 -17.41 -0.42
CA ILE A 41 2.92 -17.36 0.73
C ILE A 41 2.96 -18.65 1.52
N VAL A 42 2.80 -19.79 0.82
CA VAL A 42 2.79 -21.12 1.44
C VAL A 42 4.14 -21.43 2.10
N HIS A 43 5.26 -21.10 1.41
CA HIS A 43 6.61 -21.32 1.91
C HIS A 43 6.88 -20.59 3.23
N GLN A 44 6.43 -19.35 3.36
CA GLN A 44 6.66 -18.53 4.56
C GLN A 44 5.74 -18.92 5.74
N ASN A 45 4.54 -19.42 5.44
CA ASN A 45 3.55 -19.79 6.47
C ASN A 45 3.60 -21.26 6.91
N LEU A 46 4.33 -22.14 6.19
CA LEU A 46 4.43 -23.55 6.55
C LEU A 46 5.65 -23.86 7.42
N ILE A 47 5.44 -24.77 8.39
CA ILE A 47 6.50 -25.32 9.24
C ILE A 47 7.59 -25.96 8.38
N GLN A 48 8.86 -25.72 8.74
CA GLN A 48 10.01 -26.30 8.04
C GLN A 48 10.26 -27.73 8.55
N PHE A 49 10.22 -28.71 7.65
CA PHE A 49 10.47 -30.12 7.98
C PHE A 49 11.94 -30.52 7.87
N ASN A 50 12.84 -29.60 7.49
CA ASN A 50 14.30 -29.81 7.35
C ASN A 50 14.70 -31.09 6.57
N TRP A 51 13.96 -31.43 5.52
CA TRP A 51 14.32 -32.54 4.66
C TRP A 51 15.60 -32.25 3.86
N TYR A 52 16.32 -33.30 3.53
CA TYR A 52 17.55 -33.19 2.73
C TYR A 52 17.25 -32.44 1.41
N LEU A 53 18.10 -31.47 1.06
CA LEU A 53 17.95 -30.61 -0.13
C LEU A 53 16.61 -29.85 -0.21
N HIS A 54 15.93 -29.59 0.89
CA HIS A 54 14.61 -28.92 0.90
C HIS A 54 13.56 -29.59 0.00
N LEU A 55 13.58 -30.93 -0.09
CA LEU A 55 12.65 -31.71 -0.91
C LEU A 55 11.18 -31.48 -0.54
N ASP A 56 10.91 -31.13 0.73
CA ASP A 56 9.59 -30.71 1.20
C ASP A 56 9.06 -29.50 0.40
N ARG A 57 9.91 -28.54 0.09
CA ARG A 57 9.55 -27.32 -0.66
C ARG A 57 9.33 -27.62 -2.14
N VAL A 58 10.16 -28.45 -2.73
CA VAL A 58 10.01 -28.89 -4.11
C VAL A 58 8.68 -29.65 -4.29
N LEU A 59 8.37 -30.55 -3.35
CA LEU A 59 7.12 -31.31 -3.38
C LEU A 59 5.90 -30.42 -3.27
N ILE A 60 5.90 -29.43 -2.35
CA ILE A 60 4.81 -28.45 -2.22
C ILE A 60 4.63 -27.67 -3.53
N PHE A 61 5.73 -27.22 -4.15
CA PHE A 61 5.66 -26.49 -5.41
C PHE A 61 5.05 -27.34 -6.53
N ILE A 62 5.45 -28.60 -6.65
CA ILE A 62 4.87 -29.53 -7.63
C ILE A 62 3.37 -29.75 -7.38
N VAL A 63 2.98 -29.95 -6.12
CA VAL A 63 1.56 -30.12 -5.78
C VAL A 63 0.76 -28.87 -6.14
N LEU A 64 1.28 -27.68 -5.86
CA LEU A 64 0.64 -26.41 -6.24
C LEU A 64 0.46 -26.29 -7.74
N ILE A 65 1.50 -26.58 -8.54
CA ILE A 65 1.40 -26.58 -10.00
C ILE A 65 0.31 -27.54 -10.48
N ILE A 66 0.24 -28.75 -9.92
CA ILE A 66 -0.76 -29.73 -10.32
C ILE A 66 -2.19 -29.23 -9.98
N VAL A 67 -2.40 -28.73 -8.76
CA VAL A 67 -3.72 -28.22 -8.31
C VAL A 67 -4.16 -27.05 -9.19
N ILE A 68 -3.29 -26.07 -9.42
CA ILE A 68 -3.59 -24.91 -10.26
C ILE A 68 -3.86 -25.35 -11.68
N GLN A 69 -3.08 -26.31 -12.23
CA GLN A 69 -3.27 -26.86 -13.55
C GLN A 69 -4.67 -27.48 -13.73
N LEU A 70 -5.14 -28.24 -12.75
CA LEU A 70 -6.47 -28.83 -12.77
C LEU A 70 -7.57 -27.75 -12.78
N ILE A 71 -7.43 -26.72 -11.97
CA ILE A 71 -8.37 -25.58 -11.93
C ILE A 71 -8.38 -24.85 -13.28
N LEU A 72 -7.20 -24.51 -13.80
CA LEU A 72 -7.08 -23.80 -15.07
C LEU A 72 -7.62 -24.61 -16.23
N GLN A 73 -7.44 -25.94 -16.24
CA GLN A 73 -8.01 -26.82 -17.25
C GLN A 73 -9.54 -26.89 -17.16
N ALA A 74 -10.10 -26.95 -15.94
CA ALA A 74 -11.55 -26.95 -15.76
C ALA A 74 -12.21 -25.65 -16.29
N LEU A 75 -11.51 -24.50 -16.13
CA LEU A 75 -11.97 -23.18 -16.55
C LEU A 75 -11.38 -22.71 -17.89
N ARG A 76 -10.70 -23.60 -18.62
CA ARG A 76 -9.85 -23.29 -19.78
C ARG A 76 -10.48 -22.32 -20.78
N ARG A 77 -11.73 -22.51 -21.17
CA ARG A 77 -12.38 -21.68 -22.20
C ARG A 77 -12.56 -20.23 -21.71
N ILE A 78 -13.02 -20.07 -20.46
CA ILE A 78 -13.23 -18.75 -19.86
C ILE A 78 -11.89 -18.02 -19.72
N ILE A 79 -10.86 -18.74 -19.28
CA ILE A 79 -9.51 -18.20 -19.09
C ILE A 79 -8.91 -17.74 -20.42
N LEU A 80 -9.00 -18.55 -21.48
CA LEU A 80 -8.47 -18.18 -22.79
C LEU A 80 -9.17 -16.94 -23.38
N ILE A 81 -10.48 -16.81 -23.18
CA ILE A 81 -11.23 -15.60 -23.57
C ILE A 81 -10.74 -14.39 -22.75
N GLY A 82 -10.62 -14.55 -21.43
CA GLY A 82 -10.12 -13.49 -20.55
C GLY A 82 -8.71 -13.04 -20.91
N VAL A 83 -7.79 -13.97 -21.14
CA VAL A 83 -6.41 -13.68 -21.59
C VAL A 83 -6.42 -12.92 -22.90
N PHE A 84 -7.25 -13.33 -23.88
CA PHE A 84 -7.34 -12.66 -25.17
C PHE A 84 -7.84 -11.21 -25.03
N ILE A 85 -8.90 -10.99 -24.25
CA ILE A 85 -9.41 -9.64 -23.95
C ILE A 85 -8.33 -8.79 -23.26
N TYR A 86 -7.63 -9.37 -22.29
CA TYR A 86 -6.56 -8.70 -21.57
C TYR A 86 -5.39 -8.31 -22.49
N LEU A 87 -4.98 -9.19 -23.38
CA LEU A 87 -3.93 -8.91 -24.37
C LEU A 87 -4.33 -7.77 -25.33
N ILE A 88 -5.60 -7.73 -25.77
CA ILE A 88 -6.12 -6.60 -26.57
C ILE A 88 -6.06 -5.30 -25.76
N ALA A 89 -6.49 -5.33 -24.51
CA ALA A 89 -6.43 -4.16 -23.63
C ALA A 89 -4.99 -3.65 -23.43
N LEU A 90 -4.01 -4.55 -23.26
CA LEU A 90 -2.59 -4.20 -23.16
C LEU A 90 -2.04 -3.62 -24.48
N LEU A 91 -2.42 -4.17 -25.64
CA LEU A 91 -2.04 -3.59 -26.92
C LEU A 91 -2.60 -2.18 -27.09
N PHE A 92 -3.85 -1.96 -26.71
CA PHE A 92 -4.47 -0.63 -26.73
C PHE A 92 -3.77 0.32 -25.76
N GLY A 93 -3.43 -0.15 -24.54
CA GLY A 93 -2.67 0.59 -23.55
C GLY A 93 -1.27 0.97 -24.03
N THR A 94 -0.63 0.13 -24.85
CA THR A 94 0.68 0.42 -25.45
C THR A 94 0.59 1.56 -26.49
N LEU A 95 -0.52 1.69 -27.21
CA LEU A 95 -0.71 2.69 -28.27
C LEU A 95 -1.24 4.04 -27.71
N PHE A 96 -2.11 4.01 -26.73
CA PHE A 96 -2.88 5.18 -26.30
C PHE A 96 -2.83 5.46 -24.78
N GLY A 97 -2.26 4.55 -23.98
CA GLY A 97 -2.34 4.60 -22.53
C GLY A 97 -1.01 4.53 -21.81
N LYS A 98 -1.09 4.57 -20.49
CA LYS A 98 0.04 4.45 -19.57
C LYS A 98 0.32 3.01 -19.13
N TYR A 99 -0.61 2.06 -19.37
CA TYR A 99 -0.53 0.68 -18.92
C TYR A 99 -0.25 -0.26 -20.09
N ASN A 100 0.95 -0.80 -20.16
CA ASN A 100 1.46 -1.61 -21.25
C ASN A 100 2.13 -2.90 -20.76
N PHE A 101 2.65 -3.72 -21.68
CA PHE A 101 3.33 -4.99 -21.34
C PHE A 101 4.53 -4.79 -20.41
N GLN A 102 5.30 -3.72 -20.61
CA GLN A 102 6.45 -3.41 -19.77
C GLN A 102 6.01 -3.11 -18.33
N THR A 103 5.00 -2.25 -18.17
CA THR A 103 4.43 -1.91 -16.85
C THR A 103 3.93 -3.17 -16.10
N VAL A 104 3.22 -4.08 -16.80
CA VAL A 104 2.77 -5.34 -16.19
C VAL A 104 3.94 -6.21 -15.74
N SER A 105 5.00 -6.30 -16.57
CA SER A 105 6.20 -7.07 -16.23
C SER A 105 6.93 -6.48 -15.02
N GLU A 106 7.10 -5.17 -15.00
CA GLU A 106 7.74 -4.43 -13.89
C GLU A 106 6.92 -4.57 -12.60
N ASP A 107 5.61 -4.42 -12.67
CA ASP A 107 4.70 -4.61 -11.53
C ASP A 107 4.77 -6.03 -10.98
N TYR A 108 4.80 -7.04 -11.86
CA TYR A 108 4.91 -8.43 -11.42
C TYR A 108 6.26 -8.72 -10.77
N GLN A 109 7.36 -8.23 -11.34
CA GLN A 109 8.70 -8.38 -10.76
C GLN A 109 8.81 -7.69 -9.41
N THR A 110 8.32 -6.46 -9.29
CA THR A 110 8.30 -5.69 -8.04
C THR A 110 7.47 -6.41 -6.98
N MET A 111 6.29 -6.96 -7.36
CA MET A 111 5.46 -7.77 -6.47
C MET A 111 6.22 -9.00 -5.97
N MET A 112 6.90 -9.74 -6.85
CA MET A 112 7.67 -10.93 -6.47
C MET A 112 8.80 -10.59 -5.51
N TYR A 113 9.54 -9.52 -5.81
CA TYR A 113 10.62 -9.04 -4.94
C TYR A 113 10.07 -8.66 -3.56
N ALA A 114 9.03 -7.84 -3.51
CA ALA A 114 8.41 -7.43 -2.26
C ALA A 114 7.90 -8.62 -1.44
N MET A 115 7.23 -9.60 -2.08
CA MET A 115 6.74 -10.81 -1.40
C MET A 115 7.87 -11.68 -0.83
N ALA A 116 9.00 -11.78 -1.52
CA ALA A 116 10.13 -12.61 -1.09
C ALA A 116 10.76 -12.10 0.23
N TYR A 117 10.73 -10.81 0.47
CA TYR A 117 11.33 -10.16 1.65
C TYR A 117 10.33 -9.73 2.71
N ASN A 118 9.02 -9.90 2.48
CA ASN A 118 7.98 -9.53 3.45
C ASN A 118 7.62 -10.73 4.33
N PRO A 119 7.60 -10.61 5.66
CA PRO A 119 7.16 -11.67 6.56
C PRO A 119 5.68 -12.05 6.38
N TYR A 120 4.90 -11.22 5.69
CA TYR A 120 3.47 -11.43 5.40
C TYR A 120 3.18 -11.22 3.92
N PRO A 121 3.66 -12.11 3.02
CA PRO A 121 3.57 -11.91 1.57
C PRO A 121 2.13 -11.87 1.04
N GLN A 122 1.16 -12.47 1.74
CA GLN A 122 -0.25 -12.40 1.38
C GLN A 122 -0.79 -10.96 1.36
N ASP A 123 -0.31 -10.09 2.26
CA ASP A 123 -0.76 -8.71 2.35
C ASP A 123 -0.46 -7.93 1.07
N ILE A 124 0.64 -8.24 0.40
CA ILE A 124 1.03 -7.61 -0.86
C ILE A 124 0.05 -7.93 -1.99
N ILE A 125 -0.51 -9.15 -2.02
CA ILE A 125 -1.54 -9.51 -3.00
C ILE A 125 -2.85 -8.79 -2.68
N VAL A 126 -3.25 -8.74 -1.41
CA VAL A 126 -4.46 -8.02 -0.98
C VAL A 126 -4.36 -6.54 -1.33
N ASP A 127 -3.23 -5.91 -1.06
CA ASP A 127 -2.97 -4.50 -1.41
C ASP A 127 -3.04 -4.23 -2.93
N LYS A 128 -2.69 -5.23 -3.76
CA LYS A 128 -2.82 -5.11 -5.22
C LYS A 128 -4.22 -5.36 -5.76
N LEU A 129 -5.02 -6.16 -5.06
CA LEU A 129 -6.43 -6.39 -5.41
C LEU A 129 -7.31 -5.18 -5.09
N LEU A 130 -6.89 -4.36 -4.11
CA LEU A 130 -7.49 -3.08 -3.79
C LEU A 130 -6.48 -1.97 -4.18
N PRO A 131 -6.44 -1.55 -5.44
CA PRO A 131 -5.38 -0.69 -5.93
C PRO A 131 -5.43 0.69 -5.27
N PHE A 132 -4.37 1.04 -4.56
CA PHE A 132 -4.13 2.39 -4.11
C PHE A 132 -3.87 3.28 -5.34
N PRO A 133 -4.56 4.43 -5.51
CA PRO A 133 -4.41 5.28 -6.69
C PRO A 133 -2.96 5.79 -6.80
N ASN A 134 -2.43 5.83 -8.01
CA ASN A 134 -1.07 6.31 -8.32
C ASN A 134 0.05 5.67 -7.49
N LYS A 135 -0.15 4.44 -6.95
CA LYS A 135 0.74 3.77 -5.98
C LYS A 135 2.23 3.89 -6.34
N SER A 136 2.61 3.54 -7.57
CA SER A 136 4.03 3.55 -7.99
C SER A 136 4.64 4.96 -7.97
N LYS A 137 3.88 5.98 -8.35
CA LYS A 137 4.33 7.37 -8.32
C LYS A 137 4.47 7.87 -6.88
N ILE A 138 3.48 7.56 -6.02
CA ILE A 138 3.50 7.93 -4.60
C ILE A 138 4.69 7.31 -3.89
N ILE A 139 4.94 6.00 -4.08
CA ILE A 139 6.12 5.33 -3.50
C ILE A 139 7.43 6.00 -3.96
N SER A 140 7.54 6.33 -5.25
CA SER A 140 8.72 7.03 -5.79
C SER A 140 8.85 8.45 -5.25
N ALA A 141 7.73 9.14 -5.00
CA ALA A 141 7.69 10.50 -4.48
C ALA A 141 8.02 10.58 -2.97
N ILE A 142 7.84 9.47 -2.23
CA ILE A 142 8.26 9.35 -0.82
C ILE A 142 9.78 9.10 -0.77
N ASP A 143 10.55 10.10 -1.16
CA ASP A 143 12.01 10.07 -1.18
C ASP A 143 12.60 10.34 0.22
N TYR A 144 12.21 9.52 1.23
CA TYR A 144 12.55 9.70 2.65
C TYR A 144 14.06 9.65 2.95
N GLU A 145 14.86 9.05 2.06
CA GLU A 145 16.33 9.03 2.18
C GLU A 145 16.97 10.34 1.72
N ASN A 146 16.21 11.23 1.10
CA ASN A 146 16.72 12.52 0.64
C ASN A 146 17.16 13.38 1.83
N PRO A 147 18.41 13.90 1.85
CA PRO A 147 18.90 14.70 2.96
C PRO A 147 18.00 15.89 3.31
N LYS A 148 17.37 16.53 2.33
CA LYS A 148 16.47 17.68 2.57
C LYS A 148 15.26 17.29 3.44
N VAL A 149 14.69 16.10 3.21
CA VAL A 149 13.55 15.60 3.99
C VAL A 149 13.98 15.30 5.42
N ARG A 150 15.12 14.65 5.59
CA ARG A 150 15.67 14.34 6.90
C ARG A 150 16.07 15.61 7.67
N ASP A 151 16.73 16.55 7.03
CA ASP A 151 17.14 17.81 7.64
C ASP A 151 15.91 18.64 8.10
N PHE A 152 14.85 18.65 7.28
CA PHE A 152 13.57 19.26 7.64
C PHE A 152 12.94 18.57 8.87
N ALA A 153 12.91 17.25 8.90
CA ALA A 153 12.38 16.51 10.05
C ALA A 153 13.19 16.79 11.32
N ILE A 154 14.53 16.79 11.24
CA ILE A 154 15.41 17.11 12.36
C ILE A 154 15.21 18.57 12.82
N MET A 155 15.03 19.52 11.91
CA MET A 155 14.73 20.91 12.23
C MET A 155 13.42 20.99 13.02
N ALA A 156 12.37 20.31 12.58
CA ALA A 156 11.09 20.27 13.30
C ALA A 156 11.23 19.69 14.70
N VAL A 157 11.98 18.59 14.86
CA VAL A 157 12.29 17.98 16.17
C VAL A 157 13.03 18.95 17.09
N ASN A 158 13.99 19.70 16.57
CA ASN A 158 14.73 20.70 17.36
C ASN A 158 13.88 21.92 17.74
N LYS A 159 12.85 22.23 16.96
CA LYS A 159 11.94 23.36 17.19
C LYS A 159 10.86 23.03 18.22
N TYR A 160 10.34 21.79 18.21
CA TYR A 160 9.23 21.39 19.07
C TYR A 160 9.61 20.19 19.95
N PHE A 161 9.12 20.18 21.18
CA PHE A 161 9.18 19.06 22.14
C PHE A 161 10.58 18.53 22.47
N LYS A 162 11.64 19.28 22.15
CA LYS A 162 13.04 18.91 22.40
C LYS A 162 13.33 18.57 23.89
N ASP A 163 12.66 19.25 24.80
CA ASP A 163 12.89 19.11 26.23
C ASP A 163 12.02 18.03 26.88
N GLU A 164 11.13 17.39 26.13
CA GLU A 164 10.27 16.33 26.66
C GLU A 164 11.02 14.98 26.71
N LYS A 165 11.65 14.71 27.85
CA LYS A 165 12.48 13.51 28.08
C LYS A 165 11.83 12.47 28.99
N ARG A 166 10.65 12.76 29.57
CA ARG A 166 9.98 11.90 30.56
C ARG A 166 9.44 10.58 29.96
N TYR A 167 9.14 10.57 28.66
CA TYR A 167 8.51 9.46 27.99
C TYR A 167 9.46 8.80 26.98
N HIS A 168 10.56 8.26 27.48
CA HIS A 168 11.67 7.74 26.67
C HIS A 168 11.26 6.63 25.70
N GLU A 169 10.30 5.78 26.10
CA GLU A 169 9.78 4.70 25.26
C GLU A 169 9.07 5.21 24.01
N TYR A 170 8.51 6.42 24.06
CA TYR A 170 7.76 7.04 22.97
C TYR A 170 8.55 8.17 22.29
N PHE A 171 9.86 8.22 22.49
CA PHE A 171 10.69 9.33 22.00
C PHE A 171 10.57 9.54 20.49
N THR A 172 10.63 8.45 19.70
CA THR A 172 10.45 8.52 18.24
C THR A 172 9.08 9.06 17.86
N LEU A 173 8.01 8.66 18.56
CA LEU A 173 6.66 9.17 18.30
C LEU A 173 6.54 10.66 18.64
N ILE A 174 7.15 11.11 19.73
CA ILE A 174 7.18 12.54 20.12
C ILE A 174 7.89 13.36 19.03
N GLN A 175 8.98 12.82 18.46
CA GLN A 175 9.67 13.44 17.32
C GLN A 175 8.79 13.50 16.08
N CYS A 176 8.07 12.41 15.75
CA CYS A 176 7.13 12.39 14.64
C CYS A 176 5.98 13.40 14.83
N PHE A 177 5.53 13.61 16.07
CA PHE A 177 4.53 14.63 16.38
C PHE A 177 5.08 16.06 16.30
N ALA A 178 6.38 16.25 16.47
CA ALA A 178 7.02 17.53 16.18
C ALA A 178 7.02 17.83 14.67
N VAL A 179 7.30 16.82 13.85
CA VAL A 179 7.18 16.89 12.36
C VAL A 179 5.75 17.21 11.94
N PHE A 180 4.76 16.48 12.49
CA PHE A 180 3.35 16.79 12.26
C PHE A 180 3.02 18.25 12.58
N LYS A 181 3.46 18.76 13.71
CA LYS A 181 3.21 20.14 14.13
C LYS A 181 3.83 21.14 13.15
N GLU A 182 5.06 20.91 12.69
CA GLU A 182 5.73 21.79 11.73
C GLU A 182 5.02 21.80 10.39
N ILE A 183 4.69 20.64 9.82
CA ILE A 183 4.02 20.56 8.53
C ILE A 183 2.64 21.20 8.63
N ASN A 184 1.78 20.77 9.56
CA ASN A 184 0.40 21.27 9.63
C ASN A 184 0.26 22.74 10.01
N ASN A 185 1.26 23.33 10.66
CA ASN A 185 1.25 24.76 10.95
C ASN A 185 1.64 25.63 9.74
N ASN A 186 2.40 25.07 8.79
CA ASN A 186 2.95 25.82 7.66
C ASN A 186 2.41 25.34 6.31
N TRP A 187 1.61 24.27 6.27
CA TRP A 187 1.06 23.74 5.03
C TRP A 187 0.01 24.67 4.42
N ASN A 188 0.20 24.99 3.15
CA ASN A 188 -0.75 25.75 2.35
C ASN A 188 -1.41 24.83 1.32
N TYR A 189 -2.70 24.55 1.45
CA TYR A 189 -3.43 23.68 0.53
C TYR A 189 -3.61 24.34 -0.84
N VAL A 190 -3.15 23.69 -1.90
CA VAL A 190 -3.25 24.14 -3.29
C VAL A 190 -3.71 22.94 -4.10
N SER A 191 -4.93 23.04 -4.67
CA SER A 191 -5.47 21.98 -5.54
C SER A 191 -4.74 21.92 -6.87
N ASP A 192 -4.63 20.73 -7.41
CA ASP A 192 -4.12 20.49 -8.76
C ASP A 192 -4.97 21.18 -9.83
N PRO A 193 -4.35 21.60 -10.97
CA PRO A 193 -5.08 22.12 -12.10
C PRO A 193 -6.05 21.07 -12.66
N LYS A 194 -7.27 21.47 -13.03
CA LYS A 194 -8.28 20.58 -13.59
C LYS A 194 -7.71 19.71 -14.72
N GLY A 195 -7.81 18.39 -14.56
CA GLY A 195 -7.39 17.40 -15.56
C GLY A 195 -5.89 17.11 -15.62
N LYS A 196 -5.12 17.56 -14.64
CA LYS A 196 -3.69 17.23 -14.50
C LYS A 196 -3.41 16.86 -13.04
N GLU A 197 -3.10 15.61 -12.79
CA GLU A 197 -2.61 15.10 -11.52
C GLU A 197 -1.11 15.35 -11.43
N TYR A 198 -0.68 16.16 -10.49
CA TYR A 198 0.72 16.40 -10.17
C TYR A 198 1.02 15.79 -8.79
N ILE A 199 2.03 14.97 -8.70
CA ILE A 199 2.47 14.35 -7.46
C ILE A 199 3.89 14.85 -7.20
N ALA A 200 4.04 15.76 -6.24
CA ALA A 200 5.32 16.30 -5.84
C ALA A 200 6.13 15.27 -5.04
N SER A 201 7.46 15.26 -5.20
CA SER A 201 8.31 14.51 -4.26
C SER A 201 8.33 15.18 -2.89
N ALA A 202 8.58 14.39 -1.82
CA ALA A 202 8.69 14.94 -0.49
C ALA A 202 9.79 16.01 -0.39
N SER A 203 10.92 15.81 -1.08
CA SER A 203 12.02 16.79 -1.13
C SER A 203 11.66 18.09 -1.86
N GLU A 204 10.70 18.06 -2.77
CA GLU A 204 10.13 19.24 -3.39
C GLU A 204 9.16 19.95 -2.47
N SER A 205 8.24 19.19 -1.83
CA SER A 205 7.24 19.70 -0.90
C SER A 205 7.87 20.38 0.33
N VAL A 206 9.03 19.90 0.80
CA VAL A 206 9.82 20.59 1.85
C VAL A 206 10.12 22.05 1.48
N ARG A 207 10.34 22.33 0.22
CA ARG A 207 10.72 23.68 -0.23
C ARG A 207 9.56 24.65 -0.20
N TYR A 208 8.35 24.19 -0.53
CA TYR A 208 7.19 25.08 -0.73
C TYR A 208 6.17 24.98 0.38
N LEU A 209 6.12 23.86 1.10
CA LEU A 209 5.09 23.50 2.09
C LEU A 209 3.68 23.78 1.57
N SER A 210 3.44 23.39 0.31
CA SER A 210 2.17 23.58 -0.38
C SER A 210 1.92 22.46 -1.37
N GLY A 211 0.65 22.15 -1.59
CA GLY A 211 0.17 21.10 -2.47
C GLY A 211 -1.22 20.65 -2.01
N ASP A 212 -1.73 19.59 -2.58
CA ASP A 212 -3.01 19.01 -2.18
C ASP A 212 -2.87 17.87 -1.14
N CYS A 213 -3.84 16.97 -1.08
CA CYS A 213 -3.88 15.94 -0.03
C CYS A 213 -2.81 14.86 -0.21
N ASP A 214 -2.44 14.50 -1.44
CA ASP A 214 -1.42 13.49 -1.69
C ASP A 214 -0.01 14.05 -1.47
N ASP A 215 0.28 15.30 -1.89
CA ASP A 215 1.55 15.98 -1.63
C ASP A 215 1.83 16.12 -0.13
N HIS A 216 0.80 16.54 0.65
CA HIS A 216 0.90 16.60 2.10
C HIS A 216 1.20 15.21 2.70
N SER A 217 0.47 14.21 2.24
CA SER A 217 0.58 12.85 2.74
C SER A 217 1.94 12.23 2.44
N ILE A 218 2.48 12.49 1.25
CA ILE A 218 3.82 12.09 0.82
C ILE A 218 4.89 12.74 1.69
N LEU A 219 4.82 14.06 1.89
CA LEU A 219 5.77 14.77 2.74
C LEU A 219 5.73 14.28 4.18
N MET A 220 4.52 14.15 4.74
CA MET A 220 4.34 13.68 6.12
C MET A 220 4.91 12.27 6.30
N ALA A 221 4.56 11.34 5.41
CA ALA A 221 5.06 9.97 5.46
C ALA A 221 6.58 9.89 5.30
N ALA A 222 7.15 10.63 4.36
CA ALA A 222 8.59 10.66 4.13
C ALA A 222 9.35 11.24 5.33
N ALA A 223 8.89 12.37 5.87
CA ALA A 223 9.54 13.01 7.01
C ALA A 223 9.47 12.15 8.27
N VAL A 224 8.32 11.53 8.55
CA VAL A 224 8.14 10.58 9.66
C VAL A 224 9.06 9.37 9.49
N LYS A 225 9.10 8.75 8.28
CA LYS A 225 9.96 7.59 8.01
C LYS A 225 11.44 7.94 8.13
N SER A 226 11.87 9.12 7.70
CA SER A 226 13.27 9.56 7.72
C SER A 226 13.87 9.63 9.14
N ILE A 227 13.04 9.72 10.17
CA ILE A 227 13.45 9.77 11.61
C ILE A 227 13.04 8.51 12.38
N GLY A 228 12.67 7.42 11.69
CA GLY A 228 12.41 6.10 12.28
C GLY A 228 10.98 5.85 12.71
N GLY A 229 10.01 6.71 12.36
CA GLY A 229 8.59 6.42 12.48
C GLY A 229 8.12 5.44 11.42
N THR A 230 7.00 4.78 11.67
CA THR A 230 6.38 3.84 10.72
C THR A 230 5.08 4.45 10.20
N PRO A 231 5.09 5.10 9.02
CA PRO A 231 3.90 5.68 8.42
C PRO A 231 3.20 4.70 7.49
N ARG A 232 1.92 4.95 7.24
CA ARG A 232 1.17 4.40 6.11
C ARG A 232 0.28 5.48 5.50
N LEU A 233 -0.13 5.28 4.26
CA LEU A 233 -1.10 6.15 3.59
C LEU A 233 -2.44 5.46 3.48
N ILE A 234 -3.50 6.19 3.75
CA ILE A 234 -4.89 5.74 3.63
C ILE A 234 -5.54 6.45 2.46
N HIS A 235 -6.20 5.69 1.61
CA HIS A 235 -7.03 6.19 0.53
C HIS A 235 -8.50 6.04 0.87
N THR A 236 -9.25 7.10 0.71
CA THR A 236 -10.71 7.17 0.83
C THR A 236 -11.30 7.77 -0.44
N ASN A 237 -12.61 7.92 -0.51
CA ASN A 237 -13.24 8.53 -1.68
C ASN A 237 -12.85 10.01 -1.83
N GLY A 238 -11.91 10.28 -2.77
CA GLY A 238 -11.43 11.61 -3.10
C GLY A 238 -10.48 12.22 -2.08
N HIS A 239 -9.84 11.41 -1.21
CA HIS A 239 -8.87 11.91 -0.23
C HIS A 239 -7.80 10.85 0.11
N ILE A 240 -6.57 11.32 0.27
CA ILE A 240 -5.44 10.54 0.78
C ILE A 240 -4.91 11.24 2.03
N TYR A 241 -4.61 10.46 3.09
CA TYR A 241 -4.02 10.99 4.31
C TYR A 241 -3.05 10.01 4.96
N PRO A 242 -2.07 10.51 5.71
CA PRO A 242 -1.10 9.67 6.40
C PRO A 242 -1.58 9.25 7.78
N GLU A 243 -1.14 8.07 8.20
CA GLU A 243 -1.24 7.58 9.56
C GLU A 243 0.14 7.13 10.06
N ILE A 244 0.32 7.09 11.37
CA ILE A 244 1.52 6.59 12.04
C ILE A 244 1.17 5.42 12.97
N LEU A 245 2.01 4.38 12.95
CA LEU A 245 1.95 3.27 13.89
C LEU A 245 2.38 3.76 15.28
N ILE A 246 1.52 3.60 16.29
CA ILE A 246 1.84 3.96 17.67
C ILE A 246 2.08 2.76 18.59
N GLY A 247 1.84 1.55 18.12
CA GLY A 247 1.99 0.33 18.91
C GLY A 247 0.71 -0.49 18.97
N LYS A 248 0.37 -0.99 20.16
CA LYS A 248 -0.83 -1.78 20.43
C LYS A 248 -1.87 -0.99 21.20
N ARG A 249 -3.07 -1.58 21.36
CA ARG A 249 -4.15 -0.94 22.10
C ARG A 249 -3.78 -0.54 23.54
N ALA A 250 -2.83 -1.25 24.15
CA ALA A 250 -2.33 -0.91 25.48
C ALA A 250 -1.61 0.45 25.54
N ASP A 251 -1.00 0.88 24.42
CA ASP A 251 -0.27 2.14 24.34
C ASP A 251 -1.19 3.36 24.22
N MET A 252 -2.47 3.15 23.88
CA MET A 252 -3.43 4.23 23.61
C MET A 252 -3.68 5.17 24.79
N GLU A 253 -3.70 4.67 26.02
CA GLU A 253 -3.93 5.51 27.20
C GLU A 253 -2.78 6.50 27.36
N THR A 254 -1.54 6.03 27.26
CA THR A 254 -0.34 6.88 27.32
C THR A 254 -0.30 7.87 26.15
N MET A 255 -0.61 7.42 24.91
CA MET A 255 -0.67 8.29 23.75
C MET A 255 -1.75 9.37 23.88
N ASN A 256 -2.94 9.02 24.34
CA ASN A 256 -4.00 9.98 24.61
C ASN A 256 -3.56 11.05 25.64
N TYR A 257 -2.90 10.62 26.73
CA TYR A 257 -2.36 11.54 27.72
C TYR A 257 -1.26 12.44 27.13
N LEU A 258 -0.28 11.86 26.42
CA LEU A 258 0.80 12.60 25.78
C LEU A 258 0.26 13.69 24.84
N ILE A 259 -0.64 13.32 23.94
CA ILE A 259 -1.20 14.26 22.96
C ILE A 259 -2.02 15.32 23.65
N LYS A 260 -2.96 14.93 24.53
CA LYS A 260 -3.95 15.88 25.07
C LYS A 260 -3.46 16.71 26.26
N LYS A 261 -2.45 16.25 27.01
CA LYS A 261 -2.01 16.92 28.22
C LYS A 261 -0.61 17.51 28.12
N VAL A 262 0.23 16.96 27.22
CA VAL A 262 1.64 17.35 27.15
C VAL A 262 1.96 18.11 25.86
N LEU A 263 1.66 17.51 24.67
CA LEU A 263 2.17 18.01 23.40
C LEU A 263 1.21 18.99 22.70
N PHE A 264 -0.11 18.72 22.74
CA PHE A 264 -1.15 19.48 22.04
C PHE A 264 -2.33 19.86 22.95
N PRO A 265 -2.09 20.38 24.19
CA PRO A 265 -3.18 20.61 25.16
C PRO A 265 -4.22 21.62 24.69
N LYS A 266 -3.82 22.61 23.89
CA LYS A 266 -4.73 23.65 23.37
C LYS A 266 -5.54 23.12 22.18
N GLU A 267 -4.87 22.47 21.23
CA GLU A 267 -5.43 22.01 19.97
C GLU A 267 -6.44 20.85 20.15
N SER A 268 -6.18 19.98 21.14
CA SER A 268 -6.97 18.79 21.45
C SER A 268 -7.98 18.94 22.58
N ASN A 269 -8.11 20.14 23.17
CA ASN A 269 -8.98 20.37 24.33
C ASN A 269 -10.43 20.03 24.02
N GLY A 270 -11.05 19.17 24.83
CA GLY A 270 -12.45 18.72 24.65
C GLY A 270 -12.70 17.79 23.45
N LYS A 271 -11.66 17.38 22.71
CA LYS A 271 -11.77 16.58 21.49
C LYS A 271 -11.33 15.13 21.71
N THR A 272 -11.78 14.25 20.83
CA THR A 272 -11.44 12.82 20.83
C THR A 272 -10.19 12.54 20.00
N ILE A 273 -9.54 11.38 20.24
CA ILE A 273 -8.45 10.87 19.41
C ILE A 273 -9.04 9.83 18.44
N HIS A 274 -8.78 10.00 17.15
CA HIS A 274 -9.21 9.12 16.07
C HIS A 274 -8.05 8.27 15.57
N TYR A 275 -8.29 6.96 15.44
CA TYR A 275 -7.29 5.99 15.05
C TYR A 275 -7.96 4.78 14.38
N HIS A 276 -7.22 4.04 13.60
CA HIS A 276 -7.61 2.73 13.11
C HIS A 276 -6.85 1.62 13.84
N ILE A 277 -7.45 0.43 13.87
CA ILE A 277 -6.81 -0.80 14.33
C ILE A 277 -6.76 -1.74 13.14
N ASP A 278 -5.57 -2.23 12.80
CA ASP A 278 -5.42 -3.22 11.74
C ASP A 278 -5.72 -4.64 12.25
N GLU A 279 -5.75 -5.61 11.31
CA GLU A 279 -6.04 -7.02 11.61
C GLU A 279 -5.05 -7.65 12.61
N ARG A 280 -3.86 -7.08 12.75
CA ARG A 280 -2.81 -7.51 13.70
C ARG A 280 -2.95 -6.84 15.08
N GLY A 281 -3.98 -6.02 15.25
CA GLY A 281 -4.21 -5.25 16.47
C GLY A 281 -3.22 -4.09 16.66
N ASN A 282 -2.55 -3.64 15.60
CA ASN A 282 -1.72 -2.43 15.64
C ASN A 282 -2.61 -1.20 15.53
N VAL A 283 -2.25 -0.16 16.26
CA VAL A 283 -2.98 1.10 16.30
C VAL A 283 -2.28 2.14 15.43
N TRP A 284 -3.06 2.72 14.52
CA TRP A 284 -2.62 3.71 13.55
C TRP A 284 -3.33 5.02 13.80
N LEU A 285 -2.56 6.07 14.06
CA LEU A 285 -3.06 7.38 14.45
C LEU A 285 -3.10 8.33 13.26
N ASN A 286 -4.22 9.03 13.08
CA ASN A 286 -4.42 10.00 12.00
C ASN A 286 -3.42 11.17 12.08
N LEU A 287 -2.76 11.48 10.94
CA LEU A 287 -1.86 12.63 10.76
C LEU A 287 -2.30 13.55 9.60
N ASP A 288 -3.59 13.56 9.27
CA ASP A 288 -4.13 14.37 8.17
C ASP A 288 -3.87 15.87 8.37
N TYR A 289 -3.70 16.62 7.27
CA TYR A 289 -3.54 18.08 7.27
C TYR A 289 -4.75 18.83 7.85
N THR A 290 -5.93 18.25 7.76
CA THR A 290 -7.15 18.81 8.35
C THR A 290 -7.17 18.74 9.86
N ALA A 291 -6.35 17.87 10.45
CA ALA A 291 -6.23 17.72 11.89
C ALA A 291 -5.29 18.79 12.50
N LYS A 292 -5.64 19.29 13.67
CA LYS A 292 -4.81 20.26 14.41
C LYS A 292 -3.93 19.60 15.48
N TYR A 293 -4.09 18.31 15.68
CA TYR A 293 -3.33 17.47 16.62
C TYR A 293 -3.30 16.03 16.09
N PRO A 294 -2.29 15.23 16.38
CA PRO A 294 -2.24 13.82 16.00
C PRO A 294 -3.46 13.06 16.52
N GLY A 295 -4.13 12.31 15.65
CA GLY A 295 -5.41 11.67 15.98
C GLY A 295 -6.61 12.62 15.96
N GLY A 296 -6.55 13.74 15.24
CA GLY A 296 -7.72 14.54 14.95
C GLY A 296 -8.75 13.82 14.08
N PRO A 297 -9.94 14.38 13.86
CA PRO A 297 -11.03 13.71 13.14
C PRO A 297 -10.64 13.36 11.69
N PHE A 298 -11.15 12.24 11.21
CA PHE A 298 -11.03 11.88 9.80
C PHE A 298 -11.93 12.77 8.92
N MET A 299 -11.41 13.21 7.78
CA MET A 299 -12.23 13.89 6.78
C MET A 299 -13.25 12.93 6.16
N LYS A 300 -12.85 11.67 5.95
CA LYS A 300 -13.69 10.58 5.45
C LYS A 300 -13.38 9.32 6.27
N GLU A 301 -14.42 8.62 6.70
CA GLU A 301 -14.30 7.42 7.55
C GLU A 301 -14.13 6.13 6.74
N GLU A 302 -14.71 6.07 5.51
CA GLU A 302 -14.65 4.86 4.69
C GLU A 302 -13.28 4.69 4.03
N VAL A 303 -12.52 3.71 4.53
CA VAL A 303 -11.21 3.34 3.99
C VAL A 303 -11.39 2.43 2.78
N LEU A 304 -10.91 2.86 1.61
CA LEU A 304 -10.91 2.06 0.38
C LEU A 304 -9.64 1.21 0.24
N SER A 305 -8.50 1.76 0.64
CA SER A 305 -7.23 1.02 0.63
C SER A 305 -6.19 1.67 1.55
N ALA A 306 -5.19 0.90 1.94
CA ALA A 306 -4.05 1.34 2.73
C ALA A 306 -2.74 0.96 2.05
N LEU A 307 -1.74 1.84 2.13
CA LEU A 307 -0.39 1.63 1.62
C LEU A 307 0.59 1.74 2.79
N THR A 308 1.07 0.61 3.28
CA THR A 308 2.13 0.57 4.31
C THR A 308 3.48 0.79 3.64
N LEU A 309 4.31 1.60 4.26
CA LEU A 309 5.65 1.96 3.79
C LEU A 309 6.67 1.20 4.64
N ASP A 310 7.02 0.02 4.22
CA ASP A 310 8.02 -0.84 4.88
C ASP A 310 9.45 -0.35 4.63
#